data_43a572aba0bf4d66baa247f40f83d569
#
_entry.id   43a572aba0bf4d66baa247f40f83d569
#
_cell.length_a   1.000
_cell.length_b   1.000
_cell.length_c   1.000
_cell.angle_alpha   90.00
_cell.angle_beta   90.00
_cell.angle_gamma   90.00
#
_symmetry.space_group_name_H-M   'P 1'
#
loop_
_entity.id
_entity.type
_entity.pdbx_description
1 polymer ?
#
loop_
_entity_poly.entity_id
_entity_poly.type
_entity_poly.pdbx_seq_one_letter_code
_entity_poly.pdbx_strand_id
1 'polypeptide(L)'
;KHFPGSASLVRGSNPEGFLKAGWEVSQELKAFSPEALNGIIHEGLNGGQSELNIFVGCGQNECCTGGVKINTAADVKTALSGVAVDSISTWWQCGPASAAVASLVIAAAEEMGVSPDKLRGGFENDPFADLVLKGMSRQPLSLRFDHMAALTDYASKNAPGLRTISVKGDIYHNAGATATQELGYVIATLVAYIEEMRTRGISPETSLSKVRIRLSVGSDYFMEIAKIRAARWLWSKVATAYGVENAPVHIHASTSKWNKTTYDAHTNMLRVTSEAFAAVVAGVDSLHIGPFDEISGKTDEFSRRIARNLHTILREECGLDHVIDPSGGSTDIEWLTDKIAGKSWEIFQNIEKQGGMLAALEAGAVQQAVQGVCKAKLQNI
;
A
#
# COMPACT_ATOMS: atom_id res chain seq x y z
N LYS A 1 16.24 -8.92 23.35
CA LYS A 1 15.66 -9.73 22.25
C LYS A 1 14.26 -9.19 21.95
N HIS A 2 14.01 -8.79 20.72
CA HIS A 2 12.68 -8.38 20.30
C HIS A 2 11.89 -9.60 19.87
N PHE A 3 10.64 -9.72 20.32
CA PHE A 3 9.70 -10.75 19.88
C PHE A 3 8.69 -10.12 18.90
N PRO A 4 8.05 -10.92 18.04
CA PRO A 4 6.91 -10.45 17.25
C PRO A 4 5.86 -9.78 18.15
N GLY A 5 5.29 -8.65 17.69
CA GLY A 5 4.36 -7.83 18.47
C GLY A 5 4.98 -7.02 19.61
N SER A 6 6.31 -7.03 19.81
CA SER A 6 6.96 -6.17 20.80
C SER A 6 7.01 -4.71 20.33
N ALA A 7 7.26 -3.78 21.27
CA ALA A 7 7.19 -2.34 21.03
C ALA A 7 7.97 -1.80 19.83
N SER A 8 9.05 -2.47 19.37
CA SER A 8 9.79 -2.07 18.18
C SER A 8 9.11 -2.47 16.86
N LEU A 9 8.16 -3.40 16.89
CA LEU A 9 7.45 -3.99 15.76
C LEU A 9 8.34 -4.55 14.63
N VAL A 10 9.66 -4.55 14.80
CA VAL A 10 10.64 -4.94 13.76
C VAL A 10 10.42 -6.36 13.26
N ARG A 11 9.92 -7.24 14.13
CA ARG A 11 9.64 -8.66 13.86
C ARG A 11 8.17 -8.94 13.50
N GLY A 12 7.37 -7.92 13.23
CA GLY A 12 5.95 -8.00 12.89
C GLY A 12 5.07 -7.31 13.92
N SER A 13 3.94 -6.80 13.47
CA SER A 13 2.92 -6.16 14.30
C SER A 13 2.05 -7.18 15.03
N ASN A 14 1.90 -8.38 14.47
CA ASN A 14 1.11 -9.47 15.02
C ASN A 14 2.03 -10.50 15.74
N PRO A 15 1.80 -10.79 17.03
CA PRO A 15 2.57 -11.81 17.75
C PRO A 15 2.47 -13.20 17.13
N GLU A 16 1.37 -13.52 16.47
CA GLU A 16 1.13 -14.81 15.82
C GLU A 16 1.60 -14.85 14.35
N GLY A 17 2.04 -13.71 13.82
CA GLY A 17 2.47 -13.59 12.40
C GLY A 17 1.40 -14.11 11.45
N PHE A 18 1.76 -15.02 10.56
CA PHE A 18 0.86 -15.65 9.59
C PHE A 18 0.20 -16.95 10.06
N LEU A 19 0.47 -17.40 11.29
CA LEU A 19 0.05 -18.73 11.76
C LEU A 19 -1.49 -18.92 11.82
N LYS A 20 -2.24 -17.84 11.98
CA LYS A 20 -3.72 -17.92 11.99
C LYS A 20 -4.34 -17.60 10.63
N ALA A 21 -3.81 -16.60 9.96
CA ALA A 21 -4.26 -16.18 8.66
C ALA A 21 -3.03 -15.70 7.89
N GLY A 22 -2.73 -16.29 6.76
CA GLY A 22 -1.62 -15.84 5.91
C GLY A 22 -1.75 -14.36 5.53
N TRP A 23 -0.83 -13.87 4.73
CA TRP A 23 -0.98 -12.54 4.13
C TRP A 23 -2.18 -12.49 3.20
N GLU A 24 -2.78 -11.30 3.05
CA GLU A 24 -3.87 -11.10 2.10
C GLU A 24 -3.35 -11.18 0.67
N VAL A 25 -4.00 -12.03 -0.14
CA VAL A 25 -3.74 -12.15 -1.57
C VAL A 25 -4.45 -10.99 -2.27
N SER A 26 -3.72 -9.91 -2.50
CA SER A 26 -4.20 -8.69 -3.12
C SER A 26 -3.90 -8.71 -4.60
N GLN A 27 -4.90 -8.48 -5.44
CA GLN A 27 -4.71 -8.31 -6.87
C GLN A 27 -5.29 -6.97 -7.31
N GLU A 28 -4.50 -6.18 -8.05
CA GLU A 28 -4.97 -4.93 -8.64
C GLU A 28 -5.99 -5.23 -9.74
N LEU A 29 -7.22 -4.70 -9.57
CA LEU A 29 -8.36 -4.95 -10.45
C LEU A 29 -8.68 -3.70 -11.24
N LYS A 30 -8.57 -3.80 -12.57
CA LYS A 30 -8.85 -2.72 -13.52
C LYS A 30 -9.94 -3.18 -14.49
N ALA A 31 -11.01 -2.40 -14.59
CA ALA A 31 -12.11 -2.65 -15.52
C ALA A 31 -12.74 -1.33 -15.95
N PHE A 32 -13.44 -1.32 -17.07
CA PHE A 32 -14.09 -0.12 -17.58
C PHE A 32 -15.54 0.04 -17.12
N SER A 33 -16.18 -1.06 -16.69
CA SER A 33 -17.56 -1.04 -16.20
C SER A 33 -17.71 -1.86 -14.92
N PRO A 34 -18.76 -1.60 -14.11
CA PRO A 34 -19.07 -2.39 -12.91
C PRO A 34 -19.29 -3.88 -13.21
N GLU A 35 -19.94 -4.23 -14.32
CA GLU A 35 -20.21 -5.62 -14.73
C GLU A 35 -18.90 -6.35 -15.07
N ALA A 36 -18.02 -5.70 -15.83
CA ALA A 36 -16.73 -6.27 -16.17
C ALA A 36 -15.86 -6.43 -14.91
N LEU A 37 -15.92 -5.49 -13.97
CA LEU A 37 -15.24 -5.59 -12.68
C LEU A 37 -15.78 -6.78 -11.88
N ASN A 38 -17.08 -6.96 -11.80
CA ASN A 38 -17.72 -8.09 -11.11
C ASN A 38 -17.21 -9.44 -11.64
N GLY A 39 -17.12 -9.60 -12.96
CA GLY A 39 -16.57 -10.81 -13.57
C GLY A 39 -15.13 -11.09 -13.13
N ILE A 40 -14.26 -10.05 -13.15
CA ILE A 40 -12.85 -10.17 -12.72
C ILE A 40 -12.76 -10.44 -11.21
N ILE A 41 -13.62 -9.86 -10.39
CA ILE A 41 -13.68 -10.13 -8.94
C ILE A 41 -13.99 -11.61 -8.70
N HIS A 42 -15.03 -12.15 -9.31
CA HIS A 42 -15.40 -13.57 -9.16
C HIS A 42 -14.30 -14.51 -9.67
N GLU A 43 -13.67 -14.19 -10.79
CA GLU A 43 -12.49 -14.92 -11.27
C GLU A 43 -11.38 -14.94 -10.20
N GLY A 44 -11.09 -13.77 -9.61
CA GLY A 44 -10.08 -13.62 -8.57
C GLY A 44 -10.38 -14.41 -7.31
N LEU A 45 -11.59 -14.23 -6.76
CA LEU A 45 -12.04 -14.90 -5.53
C LEU A 45 -12.07 -16.43 -5.68
N ASN A 46 -12.58 -16.94 -6.81
CA ASN A 46 -12.55 -18.36 -7.12
C ASN A 46 -11.13 -18.92 -7.29
N GLY A 47 -10.16 -18.06 -7.62
CA GLY A 47 -8.74 -18.38 -7.74
C GLY A 47 -7.91 -18.13 -6.48
N GLY A 48 -8.54 -17.86 -5.32
CA GLY A 48 -7.85 -17.71 -4.04
C GLY A 48 -7.44 -16.28 -3.68
N GLN A 49 -7.91 -15.26 -4.41
CA GLN A 49 -7.78 -13.87 -3.99
C GLN A 49 -8.57 -13.63 -2.69
N SER A 50 -7.99 -12.93 -1.71
CA SER A 50 -8.63 -12.64 -0.42
C SER A 50 -8.80 -11.14 -0.14
N GLU A 51 -8.18 -10.27 -0.94
CA GLU A 51 -8.30 -8.82 -0.88
C GLU A 51 -8.56 -8.24 -2.27
N LEU A 52 -9.63 -7.44 -2.41
CA LEU A 52 -9.94 -6.74 -3.65
C LEU A 52 -9.24 -5.36 -3.67
N ASN A 53 -8.41 -5.10 -4.66
CA ASN A 53 -7.71 -3.84 -4.84
C ASN A 53 -8.18 -3.15 -6.13
N ILE A 54 -9.22 -2.34 -6.01
CA ILE A 54 -10.04 -1.83 -7.12
C ILE A 54 -9.57 -0.45 -7.55
N PHE A 55 -9.23 -0.28 -8.82
CA PHE A 55 -8.96 1.02 -9.41
C PHE A 55 -10.25 1.70 -9.84
N VAL A 56 -10.52 2.90 -9.29
CA VAL A 56 -11.65 3.74 -9.66
C VAL A 56 -11.20 4.80 -10.66
N GLY A 57 -11.87 4.87 -11.79
CA GLY A 57 -11.59 5.86 -12.84
C GLY A 57 -12.06 7.27 -12.44
N CYS A 58 -11.17 8.24 -12.50
CA CYS A 58 -11.44 9.65 -12.16
C CYS A 58 -11.70 10.48 -13.44
N GLY A 59 -12.81 10.22 -14.17
CA GLY A 59 -13.22 11.03 -15.33
C GLY A 59 -12.34 10.85 -16.58
N GLN A 60 -12.57 11.70 -17.62
CA GLN A 60 -11.99 11.53 -18.95
C GLN A 60 -10.49 11.79 -19.10
N ASN A 61 -9.78 12.22 -18.05
CA ASN A 61 -8.37 12.59 -18.14
C ASN A 61 -7.49 11.88 -17.09
N GLU A 62 -6.84 10.78 -17.49
CA GLU A 62 -5.43 10.42 -17.26
C GLU A 62 -4.92 9.91 -15.90
N CYS A 63 -5.66 9.87 -14.80
CA CYS A 63 -5.08 9.37 -13.56
C CYS A 63 -5.22 7.88 -13.33
N CYS A 64 -6.25 7.29 -13.92
CA CYS A 64 -6.59 5.87 -13.76
C CYS A 64 -7.01 5.31 -15.13
N THR A 65 -6.07 5.21 -16.06
CA THR A 65 -6.33 4.49 -17.31
C THR A 65 -6.73 3.05 -16.97
N GLY A 66 -8.00 2.70 -17.23
CA GLY A 66 -8.55 1.37 -16.98
C GLY A 66 -9.26 1.18 -15.64
N GLY A 67 -9.50 2.23 -14.85
CA GLY A 67 -10.29 2.17 -13.62
C GLY A 67 -11.79 2.14 -13.88
N VAL A 68 -12.55 1.45 -13.01
CA VAL A 68 -14.01 1.35 -13.09
C VAL A 68 -14.67 2.70 -12.81
N LYS A 69 -15.72 3.01 -13.57
CA LYS A 69 -16.55 4.21 -13.33
C LYS A 69 -17.57 3.89 -12.23
N ILE A 70 -17.45 4.56 -11.10
CA ILE A 70 -18.38 4.48 -9.97
C ILE A 70 -18.99 5.87 -9.78
N ASN A 71 -20.25 6.03 -10.15
CA ASN A 71 -20.99 7.29 -10.06
C ASN A 71 -22.17 7.20 -9.09
N THR A 72 -22.66 6.00 -8.80
CA THR A 72 -23.83 5.74 -7.97
C THR A 72 -23.59 4.53 -7.05
N ALA A 73 -24.39 4.38 -5.98
CA ALA A 73 -24.40 3.18 -5.15
C ALA A 73 -24.81 1.92 -5.96
N ALA A 74 -25.64 2.09 -7.00
CA ALA A 74 -26.02 0.99 -7.88
C ALA A 74 -24.80 0.44 -8.67
N ASP A 75 -23.86 1.28 -9.09
CA ASP A 75 -22.63 0.82 -9.74
C ASP A 75 -21.80 -0.05 -8.80
N VAL A 76 -21.70 0.37 -7.52
CA VAL A 76 -20.99 -0.42 -6.49
C VAL A 76 -21.68 -1.75 -6.26
N LYS A 77 -23.02 -1.77 -6.15
CA LYS A 77 -23.82 -3.01 -5.99
C LYS A 77 -23.64 -3.95 -7.17
N THR A 78 -23.59 -3.42 -8.38
CA THR A 78 -23.31 -4.21 -9.59
C THR A 78 -21.91 -4.81 -9.53
N ALA A 79 -20.90 -3.99 -9.20
CA ALA A 79 -19.52 -4.43 -9.12
C ALA A 79 -19.29 -5.50 -8.03
N LEU A 80 -20.00 -5.40 -6.89
CA LEU A 80 -19.87 -6.31 -5.75
C LEU A 80 -21.00 -7.35 -5.66
N SER A 81 -21.79 -7.52 -6.71
CA SER A 81 -22.87 -8.51 -6.73
C SER A 81 -22.33 -9.92 -6.48
N GLY A 82 -22.92 -10.63 -5.50
CA GLY A 82 -22.50 -11.98 -5.11
C GLY A 82 -21.20 -12.04 -4.28
N VAL A 83 -20.62 -10.90 -3.88
CA VAL A 83 -19.44 -10.82 -3.02
C VAL A 83 -19.86 -10.68 -1.55
N ALA A 84 -19.26 -11.47 -0.66
CA ALA A 84 -19.44 -11.35 0.79
C ALA A 84 -18.59 -10.18 1.34
N VAL A 85 -19.10 -8.95 1.17
CA VAL A 85 -18.35 -7.70 1.47
C VAL A 85 -18.04 -7.49 2.96
N ASP A 86 -18.70 -8.24 3.85
CA ASP A 86 -18.45 -8.32 5.29
C ASP A 86 -17.28 -9.24 5.65
N SER A 87 -16.85 -10.08 4.70
CA SER A 87 -15.82 -11.10 4.89
C SER A 87 -14.55 -10.82 4.08
N ILE A 88 -14.66 -10.04 3.01
CA ILE A 88 -13.55 -9.72 2.08
C ILE A 88 -13.10 -8.28 2.26
N SER A 89 -11.79 -8.07 2.42
CA SER A 89 -11.21 -6.72 2.44
C SER A 89 -11.30 -6.07 1.06
N THR A 90 -11.87 -4.85 1.00
CA THR A 90 -11.99 -4.09 -0.25
C THR A 90 -11.20 -2.79 -0.18
N TRP A 91 -10.26 -2.60 -1.10
CA TRP A 91 -9.47 -1.39 -1.23
C TRP A 91 -9.81 -0.66 -2.51
N TRP A 92 -10.14 0.63 -2.37
CA TRP A 92 -10.57 1.47 -3.47
C TRP A 92 -9.50 2.51 -3.76
N GLN A 93 -8.81 2.36 -4.87
CA GLN A 93 -7.80 3.31 -5.35
C GLN A 93 -8.50 4.45 -6.10
N CYS A 94 -8.98 5.42 -5.38
CA CYS A 94 -9.83 6.50 -5.88
C CYS A 94 -9.23 7.91 -5.73
N GLY A 95 -8.06 8.04 -5.10
CA GLY A 95 -7.34 9.30 -4.97
C GLY A 95 -8.22 10.44 -4.43
N PRO A 96 -8.35 11.58 -5.17
CA PRO A 96 -9.14 12.73 -4.73
C PRO A 96 -10.63 12.45 -4.52
N ALA A 97 -11.17 11.37 -5.12
CA ALA A 97 -12.58 11.00 -5.01
C ALA A 97 -12.88 10.11 -3.79
N SER A 98 -11.90 9.86 -2.92
CA SER A 98 -12.00 8.89 -1.82
C SER A 98 -13.22 9.10 -0.93
N ALA A 99 -13.55 10.33 -0.53
CA ALA A 99 -14.71 10.62 0.31
C ALA A 99 -16.04 10.33 -0.41
N ALA A 100 -16.14 10.70 -1.69
CA ALA A 100 -17.32 10.43 -2.50
C ALA A 100 -17.51 8.94 -2.76
N VAL A 101 -16.45 8.23 -3.15
CA VAL A 101 -16.50 6.78 -3.37
C VAL A 101 -16.82 6.05 -2.06
N ALA A 102 -16.24 6.48 -0.94
CA ALA A 102 -16.55 5.91 0.37
C ALA A 102 -18.05 6.03 0.70
N SER A 103 -18.65 7.20 0.47
CA SER A 103 -20.09 7.38 0.70
C SER A 103 -20.94 6.44 -0.15
N LEU A 104 -20.57 6.24 -1.43
CA LEU A 104 -21.27 5.33 -2.32
C LEU A 104 -21.10 3.86 -1.91
N VAL A 105 -19.90 3.47 -1.48
CA VAL A 105 -19.61 2.10 -1.02
C VAL A 105 -20.37 1.79 0.27
N ILE A 106 -20.39 2.72 1.22
CA ILE A 106 -21.11 2.57 2.49
C ILE A 106 -22.63 2.44 2.22
N ALA A 107 -23.20 3.35 1.42
CA ALA A 107 -24.61 3.30 1.07
C ALA A 107 -24.96 1.99 0.35
N ALA A 108 -24.13 1.54 -0.60
CA ALA A 108 -24.34 0.26 -1.29
C ALA A 108 -24.29 -0.93 -0.33
N ALA A 109 -23.36 -0.94 0.63
CA ALA A 109 -23.26 -2.00 1.64
C ALA A 109 -24.52 -2.06 2.52
N GLU A 110 -25.02 -0.91 2.99
CA GLU A 110 -26.26 -0.82 3.76
C GLU A 110 -27.48 -1.33 2.96
N GLU A 111 -27.58 -0.95 1.68
CA GLU A 111 -28.62 -1.46 0.77
C GLU A 111 -28.49 -2.98 0.49
N MET A 112 -27.28 -3.53 0.61
CA MET A 112 -27.02 -4.98 0.54
C MET A 112 -27.24 -5.69 1.89
N GLY A 113 -27.66 -4.96 2.93
CA GLY A 113 -27.89 -5.50 4.27
C GLY A 113 -26.63 -5.68 5.12
N VAL A 114 -25.52 -5.07 4.73
CA VAL A 114 -24.25 -5.12 5.47
C VAL A 114 -24.03 -3.83 6.23
N SER A 115 -23.89 -3.93 7.56
CA SER A 115 -23.62 -2.78 8.42
C SER A 115 -22.19 -2.26 8.19
N PRO A 116 -21.95 -0.93 8.22
CA PRO A 116 -20.64 -0.32 7.99
C PRO A 116 -19.53 -0.82 8.92
N ASP A 117 -19.85 -1.23 10.15
CA ASP A 117 -18.89 -1.80 11.11
C ASP A 117 -18.30 -3.15 10.70
N LYS A 118 -18.94 -3.84 9.76
CA LYS A 118 -18.47 -5.11 9.17
C LYS A 118 -17.48 -4.90 8.03
N LEU A 119 -17.47 -3.72 7.43
CA LEU A 119 -16.63 -3.43 6.28
C LEU A 119 -15.14 -3.44 6.65
N ARG A 120 -14.32 -4.02 5.77
CA ARG A 120 -12.87 -4.12 5.90
C ARG A 120 -12.18 -3.60 4.65
N GLY A 121 -10.94 -3.11 4.83
CA GLY A 121 -10.17 -2.54 3.72
C GLY A 121 -10.05 -1.03 3.84
N GLY A 122 -10.35 -0.30 2.77
CA GLY A 122 -10.30 1.16 2.86
C GLY A 122 -10.26 1.90 1.53
N PHE A 123 -9.99 3.20 1.64
CA PHE A 123 -9.97 4.11 0.51
C PHE A 123 -8.59 4.75 0.41
N GLU A 124 -7.90 4.51 -0.70
CA GLU A 124 -6.56 5.06 -0.90
C GLU A 124 -6.62 6.55 -1.17
N ASN A 125 -6.31 7.32 -0.14
CA ASN A 125 -6.21 8.76 -0.16
C ASN A 125 -4.81 9.18 0.26
N ASP A 126 -4.01 9.61 -0.73
CA ASP A 126 -2.68 10.17 -0.57
C ASP A 126 -2.62 11.52 -1.31
N PRO A 127 -2.89 12.64 -0.62
CA PRO A 127 -2.88 13.96 -1.22
C PRO A 127 -1.55 14.36 -1.87
N PHE A 128 -0.41 13.89 -1.34
CA PHE A 128 0.90 14.21 -1.88
C PHE A 128 1.28 13.37 -3.11
N ALA A 129 0.66 12.19 -3.29
CA ALA A 129 0.94 11.35 -4.45
C ALA A 129 0.68 12.08 -5.78
N ASP A 130 -0.35 12.93 -5.85
CA ASP A 130 -0.63 13.72 -7.04
C ASP A 130 0.47 14.76 -7.32
N LEU A 131 1.03 15.39 -6.27
CA LEU A 131 2.17 16.31 -6.41
C LEU A 131 3.42 15.58 -6.92
N VAL A 132 3.67 14.37 -6.42
CA VAL A 132 4.80 13.54 -6.85
C VAL A 132 4.64 13.12 -8.31
N LEU A 133 3.45 12.58 -8.66
CA LEU A 133 3.23 11.94 -9.96
C LEU A 133 2.94 12.95 -11.08
N LYS A 134 2.32 14.11 -10.77
CA LYS A 134 1.81 15.07 -11.77
C LYS A 134 2.39 16.47 -11.63
N GLY A 135 3.16 16.75 -10.57
CA GLY A 135 3.66 18.07 -10.24
C GLY A 135 2.61 19.06 -9.74
N MET A 136 1.33 18.64 -9.68
CA MET A 136 0.23 19.49 -9.22
C MET A 136 -0.93 18.68 -8.62
N SER A 137 -1.67 19.30 -7.73
CA SER A 137 -2.95 18.79 -7.25
C SER A 137 -4.09 19.54 -7.96
N ARG A 138 -5.10 18.83 -8.47
CA ARG A 138 -6.28 19.45 -9.12
C ARG A 138 -7.21 20.14 -8.13
N GLN A 139 -7.18 19.73 -6.87
CA GLN A 139 -7.96 20.32 -5.79
C GLN A 139 -7.01 20.97 -4.78
N PRO A 140 -7.41 22.03 -4.09
CA PRO A 140 -6.64 22.57 -2.98
C PRO A 140 -6.32 21.47 -1.96
N LEU A 141 -5.08 21.40 -1.50
CA LEU A 141 -4.66 20.38 -0.53
C LEU A 141 -5.44 20.49 0.78
N SER A 142 -5.77 21.73 1.23
CA SER A 142 -6.62 21.94 2.41
C SER A 142 -7.95 21.20 2.29
N LEU A 143 -8.65 21.32 1.16
CA LEU A 143 -9.91 20.63 0.91
C LEU A 143 -9.73 19.10 0.91
N ARG A 144 -8.62 18.60 0.35
CA ARG A 144 -8.33 17.17 0.36
C ARG A 144 -8.08 16.65 1.77
N PHE A 145 -7.40 17.43 2.62
CA PHE A 145 -7.21 17.08 4.02
C PHE A 145 -8.51 17.21 4.83
N ASP A 146 -9.39 18.17 4.51
CA ASP A 146 -10.71 18.27 5.12
C ASP A 146 -11.56 17.01 4.83
N HIS A 147 -11.56 16.55 3.57
CA HIS A 147 -12.22 15.31 3.18
C HIS A 147 -11.59 14.08 3.86
N MET A 148 -10.26 14.01 3.97
CA MET A 148 -9.56 12.94 4.67
C MET A 148 -9.94 12.90 6.15
N ALA A 149 -9.98 14.05 6.81
CA ALA A 149 -10.35 14.16 8.22
C ALA A 149 -11.81 13.75 8.46
N ALA A 150 -12.73 14.25 7.64
CA ALA A 150 -14.15 13.90 7.74
C ALA A 150 -14.38 12.38 7.55
N LEU A 151 -13.72 11.78 6.54
CA LEU A 151 -13.82 10.35 6.31
C LEU A 151 -13.16 9.53 7.44
N THR A 152 -12.04 10.02 7.99
CA THR A 152 -11.35 9.39 9.11
C THR A 152 -12.18 9.42 10.38
N ASP A 153 -12.82 10.56 10.68
CA ASP A 153 -13.73 10.70 11.81
C ASP A 153 -14.92 9.76 11.69
N TYR A 154 -15.58 9.76 10.53
CA TYR A 154 -16.69 8.83 10.26
C TYR A 154 -16.26 7.37 10.43
N ALA A 155 -15.15 6.96 9.80
CA ALA A 155 -14.67 5.60 9.86
C ALA A 155 -14.25 5.16 11.27
N SER A 156 -13.75 6.08 12.09
CA SER A 156 -13.40 5.77 13.48
C SER A 156 -14.62 5.42 14.34
N LYS A 157 -15.75 6.02 14.04
CA LYS A 157 -17.01 5.88 14.80
C LYS A 157 -17.92 4.77 14.28
N ASN A 158 -18.01 4.62 12.97
CA ASN A 158 -19.04 3.79 12.33
C ASN A 158 -18.49 2.60 11.55
N ALA A 159 -17.25 2.65 11.11
CA ALA A 159 -16.64 1.62 10.28
C ALA A 159 -15.18 1.38 10.69
N PRO A 160 -14.93 0.85 11.90
CA PRO A 160 -13.58 0.75 12.48
C PRO A 160 -12.62 -0.09 11.64
N GLY A 161 -13.12 -1.04 10.86
CA GLY A 161 -12.34 -1.88 9.94
C GLY A 161 -11.84 -1.17 8.68
N LEU A 162 -12.34 0.05 8.38
CA LEU A 162 -11.91 0.82 7.22
C LEU A 162 -10.71 1.72 7.54
N ARG A 163 -9.74 1.76 6.61
CA ARG A 163 -8.60 2.68 6.62
C ARG A 163 -8.81 3.79 5.59
N THR A 164 -8.38 4.99 5.91
CA THR A 164 -8.73 6.20 5.15
C THR A 164 -7.54 7.05 4.77
N ILE A 165 -6.35 6.69 5.26
CA ILE A 165 -5.10 7.40 5.03
C ILE A 165 -4.13 6.41 4.36
N SER A 166 -3.67 6.72 3.16
CA SER A 166 -2.63 5.93 2.48
C SER A 166 -1.34 6.71 2.39
N VAL A 167 -0.22 6.02 2.57
CA VAL A 167 1.11 6.57 2.35
C VAL A 167 1.80 5.72 1.29
N LYS A 168 1.98 6.29 0.09
CA LYS A 168 2.46 5.56 -1.09
C LYS A 168 3.98 5.72 -1.27
N GLY A 169 4.74 4.76 -0.76
CA GLY A 169 6.16 4.62 -1.00
C GLY A 169 6.47 4.05 -2.40
N ASP A 170 5.61 3.16 -2.88
CA ASP A 170 5.73 2.48 -4.17
C ASP A 170 5.94 3.42 -5.36
N ILE A 171 5.38 4.64 -5.32
CA ILE A 171 5.56 5.66 -6.35
C ILE A 171 7.01 6.14 -6.47
N TYR A 172 7.72 6.28 -5.35
CA TYR A 172 9.13 6.68 -5.34
C TYR A 172 10.03 5.55 -5.83
N HIS A 173 9.79 4.32 -5.36
CA HIS A 173 10.50 3.14 -5.82
C HIS A 173 10.40 2.98 -7.34
N ASN A 174 9.19 3.03 -7.88
CA ASN A 174 8.92 2.87 -9.30
C ASN A 174 9.45 4.04 -10.16
N ALA A 175 9.77 5.18 -9.53
CA ALA A 175 10.50 6.29 -10.14
C ALA A 175 12.03 6.14 -10.04
N GLY A 176 12.54 5.05 -9.44
CA GLY A 176 13.97 4.75 -9.34
C GLY A 176 14.64 5.11 -8.01
N ALA A 177 13.89 5.51 -6.98
CA ALA A 177 14.42 5.79 -5.65
C ALA A 177 15.15 4.58 -5.04
N THR A 178 16.02 4.85 -4.07
CA THR A 178 16.60 3.80 -3.21
C THR A 178 15.62 3.37 -2.14
N ALA A 179 15.85 2.20 -1.52
CA ALA A 179 15.08 1.72 -0.38
C ALA A 179 15.05 2.74 0.78
N THR A 180 16.16 3.43 1.02
CA THR A 180 16.28 4.45 2.07
C THR A 180 15.53 5.74 1.73
N GLN A 181 15.49 6.14 0.47
CA GLN A 181 14.69 7.28 0.00
C GLN A 181 13.20 6.97 0.09
N GLU A 182 12.77 5.79 -0.40
CA GLU A 182 11.38 5.34 -0.29
C GLU A 182 10.88 5.45 1.15
N LEU A 183 11.61 4.85 2.11
CA LEU A 183 11.20 4.91 3.52
C LEU A 183 11.31 6.31 4.13
N GLY A 184 12.34 7.08 3.82
CA GLY A 184 12.50 8.45 4.31
C GLY A 184 11.31 9.33 3.92
N TYR A 185 10.86 9.21 2.66
CA TYR A 185 9.69 9.94 2.15
C TYR A 185 8.37 9.42 2.71
N VAL A 186 8.26 8.11 2.91
CA VAL A 186 7.09 7.50 3.59
C VAL A 186 6.95 8.06 5.01
N ILE A 187 8.01 8.12 5.78
CA ILE A 187 7.97 8.65 7.16
C ILE A 187 7.67 10.15 7.17
N ALA A 188 8.27 10.94 6.28
CA ALA A 188 7.97 12.37 6.17
C ALA A 188 6.51 12.63 5.77
N THR A 189 5.96 11.84 4.83
CA THR A 189 4.55 11.91 4.45
C THR A 189 3.62 11.52 5.60
N LEU A 190 3.95 10.44 6.32
CA LEU A 190 3.19 9.98 7.48
C LEU A 190 3.09 11.06 8.55
N VAL A 191 4.23 11.67 8.92
CA VAL A 191 4.26 12.75 9.93
C VAL A 191 3.44 13.95 9.46
N ALA A 192 3.58 14.37 8.21
CA ALA A 192 2.77 15.45 7.65
C ALA A 192 1.26 15.16 7.73
N TYR A 193 0.84 13.92 7.45
CA TYR A 193 -0.58 13.55 7.52
C TYR A 193 -1.09 13.49 8.96
N ILE A 194 -0.31 12.99 9.91
CA ILE A 194 -0.70 13.03 11.33
C ILE A 194 -0.89 14.48 11.80
N GLU A 195 0.01 15.39 11.42
CA GLU A 195 -0.10 16.82 11.78
C GLU A 195 -1.32 17.47 11.13
N GLU A 196 -1.58 17.21 9.84
CA GLU A 196 -2.78 17.69 9.15
C GLU A 196 -4.09 17.18 9.76
N MET A 197 -4.11 15.93 10.21
CA MET A 197 -5.25 15.35 10.93
C MET A 197 -5.41 16.00 12.32
N ARG A 198 -4.30 16.21 13.04
CA ARG A 198 -4.29 16.83 14.36
C ARG A 198 -4.84 18.27 14.33
N THR A 199 -4.48 19.06 13.33
CA THR A 199 -5.02 20.42 13.15
C THR A 199 -6.53 20.43 12.88
N ARG A 200 -7.09 19.30 12.42
CA ARG A 200 -8.53 19.08 12.15
C ARG A 200 -9.25 18.34 13.28
N GLY A 201 -8.62 18.20 14.44
CA GLY A 201 -9.23 17.61 15.63
C GLY A 201 -9.23 16.07 15.66
N ILE A 202 -8.52 15.40 14.74
CA ILE A 202 -8.35 13.95 14.78
C ILE A 202 -7.10 13.61 15.61
N SER A 203 -7.26 12.74 16.60
CA SER A 203 -6.13 12.34 17.44
C SER A 203 -5.07 11.55 16.66
N PRO A 204 -3.78 11.63 17.06
CA PRO A 204 -2.72 10.81 16.48
C PRO A 204 -3.02 9.30 16.54
N GLU A 205 -3.60 8.82 17.63
CA GLU A 205 -4.01 7.43 17.80
C GLU A 205 -5.04 7.01 16.73
N THR A 206 -6.09 7.82 16.55
CA THR A 206 -7.10 7.60 15.51
C THR A 206 -6.45 7.62 14.13
N SER A 207 -5.63 8.63 13.84
CA SER A 207 -4.94 8.77 12.56
C SER A 207 -4.09 7.54 12.23
N LEU A 208 -3.22 7.12 13.17
CA LEU A 208 -2.36 5.94 13.01
C LEU A 208 -3.18 4.66 12.78
N SER A 209 -4.31 4.49 13.48
CA SER A 209 -5.18 3.32 13.29
C SER A 209 -5.77 3.21 11.88
N LYS A 210 -5.81 4.33 11.14
CA LYS A 210 -6.41 4.43 9.81
C LYS A 210 -5.40 4.51 8.66
N VAL A 211 -4.10 4.36 8.95
CA VAL A 211 -3.05 4.38 7.93
C VAL A 211 -2.85 3.00 7.29
N ARG A 212 -2.64 2.99 5.97
CA ARG A 212 -2.02 1.91 5.19
C ARG A 212 -0.74 2.44 4.54
N ILE A 213 0.38 1.75 4.73
CA ILE A 213 1.62 2.03 4.01
C ILE A 213 1.69 1.11 2.79
N ARG A 214 2.02 1.68 1.63
CA ARG A 214 2.30 0.92 0.41
C ARG A 214 3.79 0.99 0.11
N LEU A 215 4.40 -0.17 -0.16
CA LEU A 215 5.81 -0.30 -0.54
C LEU A 215 5.93 -1.15 -1.80
N SER A 216 6.91 -0.87 -2.64
CA SER A 216 7.31 -1.80 -3.69
C SER A 216 8.38 -2.75 -3.18
N VAL A 217 8.46 -3.93 -3.79
CA VAL A 217 9.53 -4.91 -3.53
C VAL A 217 10.27 -5.19 -4.82
N GLY A 218 11.55 -4.86 -4.84
CA GLY A 218 12.42 -4.98 -6.01
C GLY A 218 13.30 -6.24 -5.99
N SER A 219 14.33 -6.23 -6.82
CA SER A 219 15.18 -7.39 -7.07
C SER A 219 16.25 -7.65 -6.00
N ASP A 220 16.55 -6.68 -5.13
CA ASP A 220 17.57 -6.85 -4.08
C ASP A 220 16.95 -7.54 -2.87
N TYR A 221 16.95 -8.86 -2.89
CA TYR A 221 16.24 -9.73 -1.97
C TYR A 221 16.43 -9.39 -0.49
N PHE A 222 17.68 -9.29 -0.04
CA PHE A 222 17.98 -9.02 1.38
C PHE A 222 17.69 -7.57 1.77
N MET A 223 17.94 -6.64 0.86
CA MET A 223 17.61 -5.23 1.04
C MET A 223 16.10 -5.02 1.20
N GLU A 224 15.28 -5.73 0.42
CA GLU A 224 13.82 -5.61 0.48
C GLU A 224 13.24 -6.19 1.78
N ILE A 225 13.77 -7.32 2.25
CA ILE A 225 13.41 -7.87 3.57
C ILE A 225 13.74 -6.85 4.66
N ALA A 226 14.96 -6.33 4.65
CA ALA A 226 15.43 -5.38 5.65
C ALA A 226 14.65 -4.05 5.58
N LYS A 227 14.25 -3.58 4.39
CA LYS A 227 13.43 -2.40 4.18
C LYS A 227 12.07 -2.51 4.89
N ILE A 228 11.36 -3.61 4.71
CA ILE A 228 10.03 -3.81 5.33
C ILE A 228 10.16 -3.92 6.85
N ARG A 229 11.19 -4.57 7.35
CA ARG A 229 11.51 -4.61 8.79
C ARG A 229 11.82 -3.21 9.34
N ALA A 230 12.62 -2.43 8.62
CA ALA A 230 12.94 -1.04 8.96
C ALA A 230 11.70 -0.13 8.93
N ALA A 231 10.78 -0.34 7.98
CA ALA A 231 9.52 0.41 7.90
C ALA A 231 8.70 0.26 9.20
N ARG A 232 8.55 -0.97 9.72
CA ARG A 232 7.85 -1.20 11.00
C ARG A 232 8.56 -0.55 12.18
N TRP A 233 9.88 -0.62 12.21
CA TRP A 233 10.65 0.03 13.29
C TRP A 233 10.52 1.55 13.26
N LEU A 234 10.62 2.17 12.09
CA LEU A 234 10.45 3.61 11.93
C LEU A 234 9.01 4.05 12.24
N TRP A 235 8.01 3.27 11.83
CA TRP A 235 6.63 3.47 12.23
C TRP A 235 6.47 3.49 13.75
N SER A 236 7.00 2.49 14.44
CA SER A 236 6.96 2.40 15.91
C SER A 236 7.59 3.63 16.57
N LYS A 237 8.73 4.13 16.06
CA LYS A 237 9.36 5.35 16.54
C LYS A 237 8.46 6.58 16.39
N VAL A 238 7.82 6.73 15.23
CA VAL A 238 6.87 7.82 15.00
C VAL A 238 5.68 7.71 15.94
N ALA A 239 5.05 6.53 16.01
CA ALA A 239 3.90 6.31 16.89
C ALA A 239 4.22 6.65 18.35
N THR A 240 5.36 6.17 18.86
CA THR A 240 5.82 6.49 20.23
C THR A 240 6.06 7.99 20.44
N ALA A 241 6.60 8.70 19.43
CA ALA A 241 6.78 10.15 19.51
C ALA A 241 5.43 10.93 19.65
N TYR A 242 4.34 10.36 19.13
CA TYR A 242 2.99 10.87 19.31
C TYR A 242 2.28 10.31 20.54
N GLY A 243 2.96 9.55 21.39
CA GLY A 243 2.40 8.97 22.62
C GLY A 243 1.55 7.72 22.39
N VAL A 244 1.62 7.09 21.22
CA VAL A 244 0.87 5.89 20.90
C VAL A 244 1.82 4.68 20.91
N GLU A 245 1.72 3.86 21.93
CA GLU A 245 2.52 2.65 22.06
C GLU A 245 1.86 1.47 21.33
N ASN A 246 2.70 0.60 20.75
CA ASN A 246 2.27 -0.64 20.09
C ASN A 246 1.19 -0.46 19.00
N ALA A 247 1.19 0.69 18.32
CA ALA A 247 0.28 0.93 17.21
C ALA A 247 0.57 -0.05 16.05
N PRO A 248 -0.36 -0.95 15.68
CA PRO A 248 -0.13 -1.87 14.58
C PRO A 248 -0.08 -1.09 13.25
N VAL A 249 0.89 -1.42 12.41
CA VAL A 249 0.97 -0.89 11.05
C VAL A 249 0.39 -1.89 10.06
N HIS A 250 -0.27 -1.39 9.02
CA HIS A 250 -0.69 -2.21 7.88
C HIS A 250 0.22 -1.89 6.69
N ILE A 251 1.02 -2.86 6.27
CA ILE A 251 1.93 -2.74 5.14
C ILE A 251 1.41 -3.59 3.97
N HIS A 252 1.03 -2.90 2.91
CA HIS A 252 0.79 -3.50 1.62
C HIS A 252 2.06 -3.44 0.77
N ALA A 253 2.44 -4.57 0.19
CA ALA A 253 3.54 -4.62 -0.76
C ALA A 253 3.04 -4.94 -2.17
N SER A 254 3.73 -4.41 -3.17
CA SER A 254 3.57 -4.78 -4.56
C SER A 254 4.93 -5.11 -5.17
N THR A 255 4.98 -6.10 -6.07
CA THR A 255 6.20 -6.37 -6.83
C THR A 255 6.56 -5.16 -7.70
N SER A 256 7.83 -4.88 -7.81
CA SER A 256 8.36 -3.68 -8.49
C SER A 256 7.98 -3.63 -9.98
N LYS A 257 7.65 -2.43 -10.46
CA LYS A 257 7.51 -2.15 -11.90
C LYS A 257 8.83 -1.67 -12.53
N TRP A 258 9.79 -1.23 -11.70
CA TRP A 258 11.06 -0.66 -12.14
C TRP A 258 11.96 -1.62 -12.90
N ASN A 259 12.02 -2.88 -12.49
CA ASN A 259 12.94 -3.89 -13.01
C ASN A 259 12.32 -4.84 -14.04
N LYS A 260 11.08 -4.59 -14.47
CA LYS A 260 10.39 -5.43 -15.46
C LYS A 260 10.82 -5.09 -16.88
N THR A 261 10.74 -6.08 -17.77
CA THR A 261 11.05 -5.94 -19.19
C THR A 261 9.83 -6.22 -20.07
N THR A 262 9.74 -5.50 -21.20
CA THR A 262 8.76 -5.75 -22.26
C THR A 262 9.31 -6.62 -23.37
N TYR A 263 10.64 -6.80 -23.47
CA TYR A 263 11.29 -7.58 -24.53
C TYR A 263 11.01 -9.09 -24.42
N ASP A 264 11.04 -9.60 -23.19
CA ASP A 264 10.64 -10.96 -22.85
C ASP A 264 9.84 -10.91 -21.54
N ALA A 265 8.52 -10.77 -21.68
CA ALA A 265 7.63 -10.63 -20.55
C ALA A 265 7.65 -11.86 -19.63
N HIS A 266 7.89 -13.07 -20.17
CA HIS A 266 7.88 -14.30 -19.35
C HIS A 266 9.03 -14.34 -18.33
N THR A 267 10.17 -13.68 -18.59
CA THR A 267 11.23 -13.58 -17.58
C THR A 267 10.82 -12.77 -16.36
N ASN A 268 9.76 -11.95 -16.45
CA ASN A 268 9.22 -11.25 -15.29
C ASN A 268 8.59 -12.20 -14.27
N MET A 269 8.15 -13.41 -14.67
CA MET A 269 7.66 -14.43 -13.72
C MET A 269 8.74 -14.79 -12.70
N LEU A 270 9.99 -14.92 -13.13
CA LEU A 270 11.13 -15.21 -12.25
C LEU A 270 11.39 -14.04 -11.29
N ARG A 271 11.31 -12.80 -11.79
CA ARG A 271 11.52 -11.61 -11.00
C ARG A 271 10.44 -11.46 -9.91
N VAL A 272 9.16 -11.54 -10.30
CA VAL A 272 8.08 -11.41 -9.31
C VAL A 272 8.09 -12.54 -8.28
N THR A 273 8.63 -13.72 -8.62
CA THR A 273 8.77 -14.81 -7.66
C THR A 273 9.74 -14.46 -6.54
N SER A 274 10.95 -13.98 -6.85
CA SER A 274 11.92 -13.58 -5.83
C SER A 274 11.46 -12.38 -5.01
N GLU A 275 10.79 -11.42 -5.65
CA GLU A 275 10.20 -10.24 -4.99
C GLU A 275 9.08 -10.63 -4.03
N ALA A 276 8.16 -11.50 -4.47
CA ALA A 276 7.08 -12.01 -3.63
C ALA A 276 7.62 -12.81 -2.43
N PHE A 277 8.64 -13.62 -2.67
CA PHE A 277 9.30 -14.37 -1.60
C PHE A 277 9.92 -13.42 -0.56
N ALA A 278 10.64 -12.38 -0.98
CA ALA A 278 11.18 -11.37 -0.06
C ALA A 278 10.08 -10.67 0.75
N ALA A 279 8.97 -10.28 0.11
CA ALA A 279 7.84 -9.63 0.75
C ALA A 279 7.22 -10.49 1.86
N VAL A 280 6.98 -11.77 1.55
CA VAL A 280 6.38 -12.72 2.50
C VAL A 280 7.31 -13.01 3.66
N VAL A 281 8.60 -13.27 3.41
CA VAL A 281 9.62 -13.48 4.45
C VAL A 281 9.74 -12.25 5.37
N ALA A 282 9.58 -11.06 4.81
CA ALA A 282 9.56 -9.81 5.57
C ALA A 282 8.27 -9.57 6.36
N GLY A 283 7.22 -10.35 6.13
CA GLY A 283 5.97 -10.32 6.89
C GLY A 283 5.04 -9.15 6.54
N VAL A 284 4.77 -8.92 5.27
CA VAL A 284 3.77 -7.92 4.82
C VAL A 284 2.35 -8.38 5.13
N ASP A 285 1.43 -7.43 5.38
CA ASP A 285 0.04 -7.76 5.71
C ASP A 285 -0.76 -8.14 4.46
N SER A 286 -0.48 -7.50 3.32
CA SER A 286 -1.06 -7.84 2.02
C SER A 286 -0.03 -7.71 0.91
N LEU A 287 -0.18 -8.51 -0.14
CA LEU A 287 0.76 -8.56 -1.26
C LEU A 287 0.03 -8.58 -2.59
N HIS A 288 0.42 -7.64 -3.48
CA HIS A 288 0.09 -7.69 -4.90
C HIS A 288 1.29 -8.24 -5.67
N ILE A 289 1.14 -9.39 -6.30
CA ILE A 289 2.08 -9.90 -7.28
C ILE A 289 1.62 -9.45 -8.66
N GLY A 290 2.41 -8.60 -9.31
CA GLY A 290 2.11 -8.11 -10.65
C GLY A 290 2.15 -9.25 -11.67
N PRO A 291 1.14 -9.36 -12.55
CA PRO A 291 1.22 -10.25 -13.70
C PRO A 291 2.48 -9.99 -14.53
N PHE A 292 3.04 -11.03 -15.12
CA PHE A 292 4.32 -10.93 -15.85
C PHE A 292 4.29 -9.93 -17.02
N ASP A 293 3.10 -9.64 -17.53
CA ASP A 293 2.83 -8.71 -18.64
C ASP A 293 2.27 -7.35 -18.19
N GLU A 294 2.23 -7.08 -16.89
CA GLU A 294 1.60 -5.89 -16.29
C GLU A 294 2.06 -4.57 -16.93
N ILE A 295 3.37 -4.45 -17.18
CA ILE A 295 3.94 -3.22 -17.75
C ILE A 295 3.63 -3.05 -19.25
N SER A 296 3.21 -4.10 -19.96
CA SER A 296 2.76 -4.03 -21.34
C SER A 296 1.31 -3.56 -21.48
N GLY A 297 0.55 -3.55 -20.40
CA GLY A 297 -0.87 -3.22 -20.38
C GLY A 297 -1.79 -4.26 -21.02
N LYS A 298 -1.29 -5.48 -21.26
CA LYS A 298 -2.00 -6.59 -21.94
C LYS A 298 -2.40 -7.70 -20.98
N THR A 299 -2.53 -7.39 -19.70
CA THR A 299 -2.89 -8.36 -18.66
C THR A 299 -4.24 -9.02 -18.95
N ASP A 300 -4.24 -10.34 -19.00
CA ASP A 300 -5.41 -11.18 -19.23
C ASP A 300 -5.69 -12.12 -18.04
N GLU A 301 -6.67 -13.00 -18.18
CA GLU A 301 -7.02 -14.01 -17.16
C GLU A 301 -5.84 -14.95 -16.87
N PHE A 302 -5.11 -15.37 -17.92
CA PHE A 302 -3.99 -16.29 -17.78
C PHE A 302 -2.86 -15.67 -16.95
N SER A 303 -2.44 -14.46 -17.28
CA SER A 303 -1.36 -13.78 -16.55
C SER A 303 -1.74 -13.46 -15.12
N ARG A 304 -3.01 -13.06 -14.85
CA ARG A 304 -3.53 -12.88 -13.49
C ARG A 304 -3.54 -14.19 -12.69
N ARG A 305 -3.96 -15.30 -13.33
CA ARG A 305 -3.96 -16.62 -12.69
C ARG A 305 -2.55 -17.06 -12.28
N ILE A 306 -1.55 -16.88 -13.16
CA ILE A 306 -0.16 -17.22 -12.83
C ILE A 306 0.31 -16.42 -11.60
N ALA A 307 0.03 -15.12 -11.53
CA ALA A 307 0.38 -14.29 -10.40
C ALA A 307 -0.31 -14.74 -9.10
N ARG A 308 -1.60 -15.13 -9.15
CA ARG A 308 -2.32 -15.67 -7.98
C ARG A 308 -1.76 -17.03 -7.53
N ASN A 309 -1.50 -17.93 -8.47
CA ASN A 309 -0.95 -19.26 -8.16
C ASN A 309 0.40 -19.16 -7.44
N LEU A 310 1.18 -18.11 -7.68
CA LEU A 310 2.43 -17.92 -6.95
C LEU A 310 2.20 -17.73 -5.44
N HIS A 311 1.15 -17.03 -5.03
CA HIS A 311 0.79 -16.95 -3.60
C HIS A 311 0.49 -18.34 -3.02
N THR A 312 -0.24 -19.17 -3.75
CA THR A 312 -0.57 -20.55 -3.34
C THR A 312 0.69 -21.39 -3.19
N ILE A 313 1.61 -21.32 -4.15
CA ILE A 313 2.91 -22.03 -4.09
C ILE A 313 3.70 -21.59 -2.85
N LEU A 314 3.82 -20.29 -2.61
CA LEU A 314 4.56 -19.75 -1.47
C LEU A 314 3.93 -20.17 -0.12
N ARG A 315 2.61 -20.31 -0.07
CA ARG A 315 1.88 -20.71 1.14
C ARG A 315 1.87 -22.22 1.30
N GLU A 316 1.32 -22.95 0.34
CA GLU A 316 0.99 -24.37 0.49
C GLU A 316 2.17 -25.31 0.21
N GLU A 317 3.07 -24.93 -0.72
CA GLU A 317 4.22 -25.78 -1.07
C GLU A 317 5.48 -25.36 -0.33
N CYS A 318 5.74 -24.04 -0.19
CA CYS A 318 6.91 -23.54 0.51
C CYS A 318 6.69 -23.36 2.03
N GLY A 319 5.45 -23.39 2.52
CA GLY A 319 5.11 -23.28 3.95
C GLY A 319 5.57 -21.97 4.59
N LEU A 320 5.58 -20.86 3.84
CA LEU A 320 6.12 -19.58 4.33
C LEU A 320 5.21 -18.91 5.38
N ASP A 321 3.99 -19.37 5.56
CA ASP A 321 3.06 -18.94 6.61
C ASP A 321 3.21 -19.74 7.91
N HIS A 322 4.06 -20.77 7.93
CA HIS A 322 4.30 -21.61 9.12
C HIS A 322 5.32 -21.02 10.10
N VAL A 323 5.97 -19.92 9.78
CA VAL A 323 7.02 -19.31 10.60
C VAL A 323 6.79 -17.79 10.73
N ILE A 324 7.27 -17.25 11.86
CA ILE A 324 7.19 -15.81 12.13
C ILE A 324 8.59 -15.22 12.01
N ASP A 325 8.75 -14.21 11.11
CA ASP A 325 10.01 -13.51 10.89
C ASP A 325 11.21 -14.46 10.75
N PRO A 326 11.23 -15.31 9.71
CA PRO A 326 12.32 -16.31 9.54
C PRO A 326 13.68 -15.67 9.32
N SER A 327 13.71 -14.39 8.94
CA SER A 327 14.94 -13.60 8.79
C SER A 327 15.48 -13.05 10.11
N GLY A 328 14.69 -13.09 11.17
CA GLY A 328 15.05 -12.57 12.48
C GLY A 328 16.21 -13.34 13.11
N GLY A 329 17.24 -12.62 13.56
CA GLY A 329 18.47 -13.21 14.12
C GLY A 329 19.58 -13.45 13.09
N SER A 330 19.32 -13.26 11.79
CA SER A 330 20.39 -13.19 10.78
C SER A 330 21.21 -11.89 10.98
N THR A 331 22.51 -12.03 11.22
CA THR A 331 23.41 -10.88 11.45
C THR A 331 23.34 -9.87 10.32
N ASP A 332 23.32 -10.33 9.07
CA ASP A 332 23.31 -9.46 7.91
C ASP A 332 21.97 -8.73 7.75
N ILE A 333 20.85 -9.42 7.94
CA ILE A 333 19.51 -8.82 7.87
C ILE A 333 19.30 -7.80 9.00
N GLU A 334 19.72 -8.11 10.22
CA GLU A 334 19.62 -7.18 11.36
C GLU A 334 20.49 -5.94 11.11
N TRP A 335 21.70 -6.13 10.60
CA TRP A 335 22.61 -5.03 10.25
C TRP A 335 22.03 -4.16 9.13
N LEU A 336 21.53 -4.76 8.05
CA LEU A 336 20.87 -4.03 6.94
C LEU A 336 19.64 -3.27 7.44
N THR A 337 18.82 -3.90 8.29
CA THR A 337 17.62 -3.25 8.88
C THR A 337 18.02 -1.99 9.65
N ASP A 338 19.05 -2.07 10.51
CA ASP A 338 19.57 -0.93 11.26
C ASP A 338 20.08 0.19 10.32
N LYS A 339 20.89 -0.18 9.31
CA LYS A 339 21.45 0.79 8.35
C LYS A 339 20.39 1.47 7.50
N ILE A 340 19.41 0.71 7.00
CA ILE A 340 18.29 1.27 6.24
C ILE A 340 17.47 2.21 7.12
N ALA A 341 17.12 1.80 8.34
CA ALA A 341 16.35 2.62 9.26
C ALA A 341 17.11 3.92 9.60
N GLY A 342 18.40 3.84 9.92
CA GLY A 342 19.24 5.01 10.22
C GLY A 342 19.31 6.00 9.05
N LYS A 343 19.61 5.51 7.84
CA LYS A 343 19.67 6.33 6.62
C LYS A 343 18.32 6.95 6.25
N SER A 344 17.23 6.20 6.36
CA SER A 344 15.88 6.71 6.10
C SER A 344 15.49 7.79 7.12
N TRP A 345 15.91 7.62 8.38
CA TRP A 345 15.68 8.61 9.42
C TRP A 345 16.46 9.91 9.16
N GLU A 346 17.72 9.83 8.68
CA GLU A 346 18.49 10.99 8.25
C GLU A 346 17.79 11.75 7.12
N ILE A 347 17.23 11.03 6.12
CA ILE A 347 16.48 11.64 5.02
C ILE A 347 15.23 12.34 5.55
N PHE A 348 14.46 11.68 6.40
CA PHE A 348 13.29 12.26 7.07
C PHE A 348 13.65 13.56 7.81
N GLN A 349 14.68 13.51 8.67
CA GLN A 349 15.12 14.71 9.42
C GLN A 349 15.54 15.85 8.51
N ASN A 350 16.17 15.56 7.36
CA ASN A 350 16.56 16.59 6.40
C ASN A 350 15.34 17.22 5.70
N ILE A 351 14.27 16.45 5.46
CA ILE A 351 13.01 16.96 4.95
C ILE A 351 12.33 17.86 5.99
N GLU A 352 12.29 17.43 7.25
CA GLU A 352 11.71 18.24 8.33
C GLU A 352 12.45 19.59 8.52
N LYS A 353 13.78 19.60 8.41
CA LYS A 353 14.58 20.83 8.43
C LYS A 353 14.26 21.79 7.28
N GLN A 354 13.73 21.30 6.16
CA GLN A 354 13.32 22.09 5.00
C GLN A 354 11.86 22.60 5.10
N GLY A 355 11.17 22.35 6.21
CA GLY A 355 9.79 22.76 6.42
C GLY A 355 8.77 21.62 6.20
N GLY A 356 9.23 20.37 6.19
CA GLY A 356 8.41 19.17 6.06
C GLY A 356 8.18 18.72 4.61
N MET A 357 7.42 17.64 4.47
CA MET A 357 7.26 16.96 3.17
C MET A 357 6.62 17.86 2.10
N LEU A 358 5.61 18.65 2.45
CA LEU A 358 4.96 19.55 1.50
C LEU A 358 5.94 20.57 0.92
N ALA A 359 6.69 21.26 1.79
CA ALA A 359 7.67 22.26 1.35
C ALA A 359 8.77 21.64 0.46
N ALA A 360 9.24 20.43 0.80
CA ALA A 360 10.22 19.71 0.00
C ALA A 360 9.69 19.31 -1.38
N LEU A 361 8.40 18.94 -1.48
CA LEU A 361 7.73 18.61 -2.75
C LEU A 361 7.52 19.87 -3.62
N GLU A 362 7.08 20.98 -3.03
CA GLU A 362 6.88 22.25 -3.72
C GLU A 362 8.20 22.85 -4.23
N ALA A 363 9.27 22.69 -3.48
CA ALA A 363 10.62 23.06 -3.89
C ALA A 363 11.23 22.12 -4.96
N GLY A 364 10.58 20.97 -5.24
CA GLY A 364 11.10 19.96 -6.17
C GLY A 364 12.31 19.17 -5.63
N ALA A 365 12.65 19.29 -4.36
CA ALA A 365 13.82 18.67 -3.77
C ALA A 365 13.75 17.13 -3.79
N VAL A 366 12.57 16.58 -3.49
CA VAL A 366 12.30 15.13 -3.53
C VAL A 366 12.42 14.60 -4.96
N GLN A 367 11.80 15.27 -5.92
CA GLN A 367 11.80 14.89 -7.33
C GLN A 367 13.22 14.91 -7.91
N GLN A 368 14.00 15.94 -7.61
CA GLN A 368 15.39 16.05 -8.03
C GLN A 368 16.28 14.95 -7.44
N ALA A 369 16.11 14.64 -6.16
CA ALA A 369 16.88 13.59 -5.48
C ALA A 369 16.57 12.21 -6.07
N VAL A 370 15.29 11.89 -6.34
CA VAL A 370 14.89 10.62 -6.98
C VAL A 370 15.43 10.57 -8.41
N GLN A 371 15.27 11.65 -9.19
CA GLN A 371 15.76 11.73 -10.57
C GLN A 371 17.27 11.54 -10.66
N GLY A 372 18.03 12.10 -9.70
CA GLY A 372 19.49 11.93 -9.63
C GLY A 372 19.89 10.46 -9.49
N VAL A 373 19.23 9.74 -8.58
CA VAL A 373 19.47 8.29 -8.38
C VAL A 373 19.02 7.48 -9.60
N CYS A 374 17.85 7.80 -10.17
CA CYS A 374 17.35 7.16 -11.38
C CYS A 374 18.37 7.25 -12.53
N LYS A 375 18.90 8.45 -12.80
CA LYS A 375 19.94 8.67 -13.82
C LYS A 375 21.20 7.85 -13.55
N ALA A 376 21.68 7.83 -12.30
CA ALA A 376 22.84 7.05 -11.93
C ALA A 376 22.62 5.53 -12.12
N LYS A 377 21.45 5.02 -11.77
CA LYS A 377 21.11 3.62 -12.01
C LYS A 377 21.07 3.28 -13.50
N LEU A 378 20.47 4.13 -14.34
CA LEU A 378 20.39 3.91 -15.80
C LEU A 378 21.75 3.99 -16.49
N GLN A 379 22.72 4.70 -15.95
CA GLN A 379 24.09 4.75 -16.49
C GLN A 379 24.89 3.47 -16.19
N ASN A 380 24.45 2.65 -15.24
CA ASN A 380 25.12 1.41 -14.84
C ASN A 380 24.46 0.16 -15.43
N ILE A 381 23.45 0.32 -16.29
CA ILE A 381 22.83 -0.73 -17.11
C ILE A 381 23.43 -0.76 -18.51
#